data_afa437e994f197bb7823ebe8a3992845
#
_entry.id   afa437e994f197bb7823ebe8a3992845
#
_cell.length_a   1.000
_cell.length_b   1.000
_cell.length_c   1.000
_cell.angle_alpha   90.00
_cell.angle_beta   90.00
_cell.angle_gamma   90.00
#
_symmetry.space_group_name_H-M   'P 1'
#
loop_
_entity.id
_entity.type
_entity.pdbx_description
1 polymer ?
#
loop_
_entity_poly.entity_id
_entity_poly.type
_entity_poly.pdbx_seq_one_letter_code
_entity_poly.pdbx_strand_id
1 'polypeptide(L)'
;MGRLLSCLIALSLVACDTRAEWLERVADGIMGTRIAVELWAEDKNSGNDAIEAVLAEMRRVDAVMSTYKPASELSVVNARAADTPVTITPELFDLLATALDYSRVTHGAFDITYASVGYMYDYRRHVRPTNEQIQDALPGIDYRHVLLDRNARTVRYARPGVKIDLGGIAKGHAVDRGIAILQGRGIKHCLVTAGGDSRIVGDRFGQPWIVGIRHPDRKDEVIARIPLEDDAISTSGDYERYFDENGKRYHHILDPRTGQSASKVRSATVIGPTATRTDGLSKTAFVLGAERAIELYEKLGDIDAVLVKPDGTVLYTKGLQPPAGARQH
;
A
#
# COMPACT_ATOMS: atom_id res chain seq x y z
N MET A 1 -62.26 48.28 19.63
CA MET A 1 -61.83 47.67 18.33
C MET A 1 -60.34 47.39 18.41
N GLY A 2 -60.00 46.19 18.84
CA GLY A 2 -58.60 45.73 18.98
C GLY A 2 -58.29 44.68 17.91
N ARG A 3 -57.34 44.94 17.03
CA ARG A 3 -56.84 43.99 16.03
C ARG A 3 -55.77 43.12 16.65
N LEU A 4 -56.03 41.82 16.81
CA LEU A 4 -54.99 40.81 17.08
C LEU A 4 -54.20 40.58 15.79
N LEU A 5 -52.90 40.82 15.84
CA LEU A 5 -51.93 40.48 14.82
C LEU A 5 -51.39 39.08 15.10
N SER A 6 -51.84 38.08 14.35
CA SER A 6 -51.29 36.73 14.41
C SER A 6 -50.00 36.67 13.60
N CYS A 7 -48.85 36.54 14.28
CA CYS A 7 -47.56 36.19 13.64
C CYS A 7 -47.55 34.69 13.32
N LEU A 8 -47.64 34.35 12.04
CA LEU A 8 -47.30 33.01 11.55
C LEU A 8 -45.75 32.87 11.51
N ILE A 9 -45.22 32.09 12.40
CA ILE A 9 -43.81 31.63 12.31
C ILE A 9 -43.79 30.49 11.28
N ALA A 10 -43.28 30.75 10.10
CA ALA A 10 -42.98 29.73 9.11
C ALA A 10 -41.71 28.95 9.56
N LEU A 11 -41.90 27.76 10.11
CA LEU A 11 -40.78 26.83 10.33
C LEU A 11 -40.36 26.29 8.96
N SER A 12 -39.29 26.79 8.42
CA SER A 12 -38.62 26.16 7.27
C SER A 12 -37.96 24.88 7.70
N LEU A 13 -38.61 23.76 7.46
CA LEU A 13 -38.00 22.43 7.51
C LEU A 13 -36.94 22.39 6.40
N VAL A 14 -35.68 22.48 6.78
CA VAL A 14 -34.58 22.10 5.90
C VAL A 14 -34.70 20.58 5.73
N ALA A 15 -35.26 20.16 4.60
CA ALA A 15 -35.26 18.76 4.19
C ALA A 15 -33.77 18.36 4.02
N CYS A 16 -33.25 17.60 4.99
CA CYS A 16 -31.98 16.91 4.83
C CYS A 16 -32.17 15.93 3.68
N ASP A 17 -31.40 16.06 2.61
CA ASP A 17 -31.45 15.16 1.46
C ASP A 17 -30.83 13.81 1.89
N THR A 18 -31.69 12.91 2.39
CA THR A 18 -31.31 11.61 2.97
C THR A 18 -31.38 10.49 1.94
N ARG A 19 -31.12 10.80 0.66
CA ARG A 19 -31.14 9.77 -0.38
C ARG A 19 -29.88 8.92 -0.30
N ALA A 20 -30.08 7.59 -0.33
CA ALA A 20 -29.01 6.64 -0.44
C ALA A 20 -28.31 6.77 -1.81
N GLU A 21 -26.99 6.91 -1.81
CA GLU A 21 -26.20 7.12 -3.03
C GLU A 21 -24.75 6.60 -2.91
N TRP A 22 -24.12 6.41 -4.06
CA TRP A 22 -22.66 6.23 -4.13
C TRP A 22 -21.97 7.57 -3.93
N LEU A 23 -21.02 7.59 -3.00
CA LEU A 23 -20.16 8.74 -2.72
C LEU A 23 -18.73 8.39 -3.08
N GLU A 24 -18.04 9.33 -3.74
CA GLU A 24 -16.63 9.22 -4.05
C GLU A 24 -15.89 10.50 -3.62
N ARG A 25 -14.69 10.31 -3.08
CA ARG A 25 -13.78 11.41 -2.79
C ARG A 25 -12.37 11.01 -3.17
N VAL A 26 -11.69 11.94 -3.84
CA VAL A 26 -10.27 11.84 -4.19
C VAL A 26 -9.49 12.91 -3.46
N ALA A 27 -8.34 12.55 -2.90
CA ALA A 27 -7.39 13.46 -2.25
C ALA A 27 -5.97 13.14 -2.70
N ASP A 28 -5.22 14.16 -3.08
CA ASP A 28 -3.83 14.02 -3.52
C ASP A 28 -2.85 14.38 -2.39
N GLY A 29 -1.64 13.82 -2.44
CA GLY A 29 -0.52 14.20 -1.58
C GLY A 29 -0.51 13.59 -0.18
N ILE A 30 -1.46 12.73 0.17
CA ILE A 30 -1.40 11.94 1.41
C ILE A 30 -0.49 10.72 1.16
N MET A 31 0.48 10.46 2.04
CA MET A 31 1.49 9.39 1.86
C MET A 31 2.24 9.47 0.51
N GLY A 32 2.33 10.68 -0.07
CA GLY A 32 2.97 10.92 -1.36
C GLY A 32 2.26 10.30 -2.56
N THR A 33 0.97 10.01 -2.46
CA THR A 33 0.18 9.39 -3.51
C THR A 33 -1.24 9.98 -3.58
N ARG A 34 -2.05 9.46 -4.51
CA ARG A 34 -3.48 9.74 -4.63
C ARG A 34 -4.25 8.75 -3.77
N ILE A 35 -5.20 9.25 -2.99
CA ILE A 35 -6.16 8.47 -2.20
C ILE A 35 -7.52 8.58 -2.88
N ALA A 36 -8.25 7.46 -2.97
CA ALA A 36 -9.65 7.45 -3.36
C ALA A 36 -10.46 6.62 -2.36
N VAL A 37 -11.62 7.15 -2.00
CA VAL A 37 -12.59 6.46 -1.15
C VAL A 37 -13.92 6.49 -1.89
N GLU A 38 -14.48 5.32 -2.19
CA GLU A 38 -15.80 5.15 -2.78
C GLU A 38 -16.63 4.28 -1.83
N LEU A 39 -17.86 4.70 -1.54
CA LEU A 39 -18.74 3.96 -0.64
C LEU A 39 -20.22 4.19 -0.97
N TRP A 40 -21.05 3.22 -0.62
CA TRP A 40 -22.49 3.41 -0.58
C TRP A 40 -22.94 3.86 0.81
N ALA A 41 -23.70 4.95 0.87
CA ALA A 41 -24.28 5.47 2.10
C ALA A 41 -25.80 5.62 1.97
N GLU A 42 -26.52 5.23 3.01
CA GLU A 42 -27.97 5.45 3.12
C GLU A 42 -28.29 6.92 3.43
N ASP A 43 -27.35 7.63 4.08
CA ASP A 43 -27.39 9.05 4.35
C ASP A 43 -26.11 9.72 3.87
N LYS A 44 -26.27 10.73 3.04
CA LYS A 44 -25.15 11.45 2.40
C LYS A 44 -24.20 12.12 3.39
N ASN A 45 -24.73 12.72 4.46
CA ASN A 45 -23.90 13.42 5.44
C ASN A 45 -23.05 12.42 6.22
N SER A 46 -23.67 11.35 6.71
CA SER A 46 -22.98 10.25 7.40
C SER A 46 -21.92 9.60 6.51
N GLY A 47 -22.18 9.44 5.20
CA GLY A 47 -21.23 8.93 4.23
C GLY A 47 -20.04 9.87 4.03
N ASN A 48 -20.27 11.18 3.89
CA ASN A 48 -19.21 12.17 3.79
C ASN A 48 -18.36 12.21 5.07
N ASP A 49 -18.98 12.14 6.25
CA ASP A 49 -18.26 12.09 7.53
C ASP A 49 -17.40 10.81 7.65
N ALA A 50 -17.88 9.70 7.09
CA ALA A 50 -17.13 8.47 7.03
C ALA A 50 -15.88 8.61 6.12
N ILE A 51 -16.04 9.23 4.95
CA ILE A 51 -14.90 9.51 4.03
C ILE A 51 -13.87 10.42 4.69
N GLU A 52 -14.29 11.51 5.33
CA GLU A 52 -13.35 12.42 6.02
C GLU A 52 -12.61 11.73 7.16
N ALA A 53 -13.25 10.81 7.88
CA ALA A 53 -12.59 10.01 8.90
C ALA A 53 -11.50 9.09 8.31
N VAL A 54 -11.74 8.47 7.15
CA VAL A 54 -10.73 7.68 6.43
C VAL A 54 -9.55 8.56 6.01
N LEU A 55 -9.82 9.71 5.41
CA LEU A 55 -8.76 10.64 4.98
C LEU A 55 -7.94 11.18 6.16
N ALA A 56 -8.61 11.46 7.30
CA ALA A 56 -7.93 11.87 8.54
C ALA A 56 -7.01 10.76 9.08
N GLU A 57 -7.48 9.51 9.08
CA GLU A 57 -6.68 8.35 9.50
C GLU A 57 -5.46 8.15 8.60
N MET A 58 -5.61 8.25 7.29
CA MET A 58 -4.48 8.15 6.36
C MET A 58 -3.44 9.25 6.58
N ARG A 59 -3.87 10.49 6.88
CA ARG A 59 -2.95 11.58 7.26
C ARG A 59 -2.24 11.28 8.59
N ARG A 60 -2.93 10.64 9.55
CA ARG A 60 -2.34 10.22 10.82
C ARG A 60 -1.27 9.14 10.61
N VAL A 61 -1.57 8.10 9.83
CA VAL A 61 -0.60 7.04 9.47
C VAL A 61 0.62 7.65 8.78
N ASP A 62 0.42 8.57 7.84
CA ASP A 62 1.51 9.29 7.18
C ASP A 62 2.36 10.12 8.17
N ALA A 63 1.73 10.75 9.17
CA ALA A 63 2.45 11.50 10.20
C ALA A 63 3.33 10.61 11.09
N VAL A 64 2.91 9.37 11.35
CA VAL A 64 3.61 8.42 12.22
C VAL A 64 4.70 7.65 11.48
N MET A 65 4.44 7.24 10.22
CA MET A 65 5.23 6.23 9.51
C MET A 65 6.07 6.79 8.34
N SER A 66 5.99 8.08 8.03
CA SER A 66 6.74 8.67 6.93
C SER A 66 8.18 9.02 7.32
N THR A 67 9.16 8.46 6.63
CA THR A 67 10.58 8.82 6.78
C THR A 67 10.91 10.23 6.25
N TYR A 68 9.99 10.84 5.47
CA TYR A 68 10.11 12.22 5.00
C TYR A 68 9.68 13.26 6.04
N LYS A 69 9.12 12.84 7.17
CA LYS A 69 8.69 13.70 8.29
C LYS A 69 9.64 13.51 9.46
N PRO A 70 10.53 14.48 9.77
CA PRO A 70 11.54 14.31 10.82
C PRO A 70 10.96 14.01 12.21
N ALA A 71 9.73 14.48 12.48
CA ALA A 71 9.04 14.25 13.75
C ALA A 71 8.22 12.95 13.79
N SER A 72 8.20 12.16 12.70
CA SER A 72 7.50 10.87 12.70
C SER A 72 8.15 9.88 13.66
N GLU A 73 7.35 8.99 14.21
CA GLU A 73 7.85 7.94 15.10
C GLU A 73 8.90 7.06 14.40
N LEU A 74 8.67 6.72 13.12
CA LEU A 74 9.63 5.97 12.31
C LEU A 74 10.96 6.72 12.12
N SER A 75 10.93 8.04 11.93
CA SER A 75 12.15 8.85 11.84
C SER A 75 12.93 8.86 13.15
N VAL A 76 12.24 8.91 14.30
CA VAL A 76 12.87 8.80 15.62
C VAL A 76 13.51 7.41 15.80
N VAL A 77 12.84 6.34 15.40
CA VAL A 77 13.43 4.99 15.39
C VAL A 77 14.70 4.97 14.55
N ASN A 78 14.66 5.46 13.31
CA ASN A 78 15.82 5.53 12.43
C ASN A 78 16.98 6.36 12.95
N ALA A 79 16.70 7.37 13.77
CA ALA A 79 17.73 8.23 14.36
C ALA A 79 18.41 7.60 15.58
N ARG A 80 17.71 6.78 16.37
CA ARG A 80 18.13 6.41 17.72
C ARG A 80 18.29 4.92 17.97
N ALA A 81 17.63 4.06 17.18
CA ALA A 81 17.55 2.62 17.48
C ALA A 81 18.90 1.88 17.38
N ALA A 82 19.90 2.46 16.71
CA ALA A 82 21.25 1.91 16.70
C ALA A 82 21.98 2.09 18.04
N ASP A 83 21.68 3.16 18.77
CA ASP A 83 22.34 3.51 20.02
C ASP A 83 21.59 2.98 21.25
N THR A 84 20.26 3.15 21.26
CA THR A 84 19.40 2.77 22.40
C THR A 84 18.07 2.19 21.92
N PRO A 85 17.44 1.28 22.70
CA PRO A 85 16.07 0.85 22.41
C PRO A 85 15.12 2.05 22.40
N VAL A 86 14.24 2.11 21.38
CA VAL A 86 13.24 3.17 21.21
C VAL A 86 11.86 2.58 21.48
N THR A 87 11.14 3.11 22.46
CA THR A 87 9.73 2.74 22.71
C THR A 87 8.86 3.32 21.62
N ILE A 88 7.97 2.49 21.08
CA ILE A 88 7.07 2.85 19.98
C ILE A 88 5.60 2.50 20.30
N THR A 89 4.69 3.11 19.55
CA THR A 89 3.26 2.82 19.66
C THR A 89 2.95 1.36 19.32
N PRO A 90 1.88 0.78 19.89
CA PRO A 90 1.45 -0.59 19.56
C PRO A 90 1.25 -0.79 18.05
N GLU A 91 0.67 0.19 17.37
CA GLU A 91 0.40 0.13 15.93
C GLU A 91 1.68 0.00 15.09
N LEU A 92 2.67 0.86 15.36
CA LEU A 92 3.96 0.77 14.66
C LEU A 92 4.68 -0.54 14.99
N PHE A 93 4.61 -0.98 16.26
CA PHE A 93 5.21 -2.25 16.69
C PHE A 93 4.61 -3.44 15.93
N ASP A 94 3.29 -3.53 15.83
CA ASP A 94 2.59 -4.63 15.17
C ASP A 94 2.85 -4.62 13.66
N LEU A 95 2.92 -3.43 13.03
CA LEU A 95 3.26 -3.33 11.61
C LEU A 95 4.72 -3.73 11.34
N LEU A 96 5.66 -3.35 12.21
CA LEU A 96 7.05 -3.81 12.11
C LEU A 96 7.17 -5.32 12.30
N ALA A 97 6.46 -5.89 13.27
CA ALA A 97 6.41 -7.34 13.46
C ALA A 97 5.89 -8.05 12.21
N THR A 98 4.79 -7.55 11.63
CA THR A 98 4.22 -8.05 10.36
C THR A 98 5.22 -7.93 9.21
N ALA A 99 5.93 -6.81 9.10
CA ALA A 99 6.96 -6.61 8.07
C ALA A 99 8.11 -7.63 8.22
N LEU A 100 8.56 -7.89 9.44
CA LEU A 100 9.59 -8.92 9.71
C LEU A 100 9.09 -10.33 9.42
N ASP A 101 7.80 -10.63 9.64
CA ASP A 101 7.21 -11.92 9.26
C ASP A 101 7.21 -12.08 7.73
N TYR A 102 6.86 -11.03 6.98
CA TYR A 102 6.98 -11.06 5.52
C TYR A 102 8.44 -11.23 5.07
N SER A 103 9.40 -10.59 5.75
CA SER A 103 10.82 -10.80 5.45
C SER A 103 11.23 -12.26 5.65
N ARG A 104 10.77 -12.91 6.72
CA ARG A 104 11.07 -14.34 6.98
C ARG A 104 10.45 -15.25 5.91
N VAL A 105 9.17 -15.07 5.61
CA VAL A 105 8.42 -15.90 4.64
C VAL A 105 8.99 -15.75 3.23
N THR A 106 9.48 -14.57 2.87
CA THR A 106 10.05 -14.28 1.56
C THR A 106 11.58 -14.48 1.51
N HIS A 107 12.18 -14.99 2.58
CA HIS A 107 13.63 -15.17 2.71
C HIS A 107 14.42 -13.89 2.41
N GLY A 108 13.93 -12.74 2.89
CA GLY A 108 14.54 -11.42 2.73
C GLY A 108 14.29 -10.77 1.35
N ALA A 109 13.44 -11.35 0.50
CA ALA A 109 13.07 -10.67 -0.75
C ALA A 109 12.17 -9.45 -0.51
N PHE A 110 11.36 -9.45 0.54
CA PHE A 110 10.81 -8.27 1.16
C PHE A 110 11.65 -7.95 2.40
N ASP A 111 12.23 -6.76 2.48
CA ASP A 111 13.07 -6.36 3.60
C ASP A 111 12.98 -4.84 3.81
N ILE A 112 12.42 -4.41 4.93
CA ILE A 112 12.25 -2.99 5.25
C ILE A 112 13.57 -2.26 5.51
N THR A 113 14.66 -3.01 5.77
CA THR A 113 16.00 -2.44 5.96
C THR A 113 16.69 -2.08 4.64
N TYR A 114 16.06 -2.36 3.47
CA TYR A 114 16.52 -1.87 2.17
C TYR A 114 16.81 -0.36 2.19
N ALA A 115 16.13 0.37 3.08
CA ALA A 115 16.31 1.78 3.31
C ALA A 115 17.74 2.17 3.70
N SER A 116 18.54 1.24 4.25
CA SER A 116 19.96 1.49 4.56
C SER A 116 20.76 1.94 3.32
N VAL A 117 20.36 1.49 2.14
CA VAL A 117 20.86 1.99 0.84
C VAL A 117 19.83 2.91 0.18
N GLY A 118 18.53 2.59 0.33
CA GLY A 118 17.43 3.23 -0.38
C GLY A 118 17.32 4.74 -0.15
N TYR A 119 17.66 5.24 1.03
CA TYR A 119 17.61 6.67 1.33
C TYR A 119 18.64 7.53 0.55
N MET A 120 19.64 6.90 -0.08
CA MET A 120 20.63 7.57 -0.92
C MET A 120 20.12 7.84 -2.34
N TYR A 121 18.98 7.23 -2.73
CA TYR A 121 18.35 7.49 -4.02
C TYR A 121 17.37 8.66 -3.92
N ASP A 122 17.48 9.60 -4.86
CA ASP A 122 16.46 10.63 -5.09
C ASP A 122 15.95 10.54 -6.52
N TYR A 123 14.83 9.82 -6.69
CA TYR A 123 14.24 9.56 -8.02
C TYR A 123 13.69 10.84 -8.68
N ARG A 124 13.36 11.89 -7.91
CA ARG A 124 12.91 13.18 -8.45
C ARG A 124 14.06 14.02 -8.98
N ARG A 125 15.21 13.94 -8.30
CA ARG A 125 16.43 14.69 -8.68
C ARG A 125 17.36 13.87 -9.57
N HIS A 126 16.99 12.62 -9.91
CA HIS A 126 17.80 11.67 -10.67
C HIS A 126 19.17 11.38 -10.02
N VAL A 127 19.16 11.26 -8.68
CA VAL A 127 20.38 10.97 -7.91
C VAL A 127 20.36 9.51 -7.49
N ARG A 128 21.50 8.86 -7.66
CA ARG A 128 21.76 7.51 -7.15
C ARG A 128 23.10 7.44 -6.43
N PRO A 129 23.27 6.52 -5.47
CA PRO A 129 24.57 6.26 -4.85
C PRO A 129 25.57 5.68 -5.86
N THR A 130 26.86 5.90 -5.57
CA THR A 130 27.94 5.19 -6.25
C THR A 130 27.97 3.71 -5.85
N ASN A 131 28.67 2.88 -6.63
CA ASN A 131 28.81 1.46 -6.25
C ASN A 131 29.53 1.30 -4.91
N GLU A 132 30.51 2.15 -4.61
CA GLU A 132 31.24 2.17 -3.35
C GLU A 132 30.29 2.49 -2.17
N GLN A 133 29.49 3.55 -2.29
CA GLN A 133 28.46 3.90 -1.28
C GLN A 133 27.46 2.76 -1.05
N ILE A 134 27.06 2.06 -2.13
CA ILE A 134 26.19 0.89 -2.00
C ILE A 134 26.90 -0.21 -1.21
N GLN A 135 28.16 -0.54 -1.56
CA GLN A 135 28.91 -1.61 -0.87
C GLN A 135 29.11 -1.31 0.61
N ASP A 136 29.38 -0.05 0.96
CA ASP A 136 29.56 0.38 2.35
C ASP A 136 28.27 0.27 3.16
N ALA A 137 27.12 0.58 2.57
CA ALA A 137 25.82 0.57 3.24
C ALA A 137 25.08 -0.79 3.18
N LEU A 138 25.43 -1.64 2.20
CA LEU A 138 24.80 -2.93 1.95
C LEU A 138 24.74 -3.85 3.18
N PRO A 139 25.78 -3.93 4.05
CA PRO A 139 25.70 -4.70 5.29
C PRO A 139 24.64 -4.23 6.28
N GLY A 140 24.06 -3.04 6.10
CA GLY A 140 22.89 -2.57 6.86
C GLY A 140 21.59 -3.21 6.43
N ILE A 141 21.55 -3.84 5.25
CA ILE A 141 20.33 -4.49 4.74
C ILE A 141 20.30 -5.94 5.22
N ASP A 142 19.57 -6.16 6.28
CA ASP A 142 19.20 -7.46 6.81
C ASP A 142 18.10 -7.27 7.86
N TYR A 143 16.89 -7.77 7.59
CA TYR A 143 15.75 -7.65 8.51
C TYR A 143 16.04 -8.19 9.91
N ARG A 144 17.01 -9.12 10.05
CA ARG A 144 17.45 -9.68 11.35
C ARG A 144 18.16 -8.66 12.23
N HIS A 145 18.58 -7.52 11.66
CA HIS A 145 19.13 -6.38 12.42
C HIS A 145 18.05 -5.57 13.15
N VAL A 146 16.76 -5.76 12.85
CA VAL A 146 15.66 -5.09 13.55
C VAL A 146 15.21 -5.98 14.70
N LEU A 147 15.54 -5.57 15.92
CA LEU A 147 15.24 -6.30 17.14
C LEU A 147 14.02 -5.70 17.81
N LEU A 148 12.96 -6.49 17.97
CA LEU A 148 11.71 -6.09 18.62
C LEU A 148 11.59 -6.75 20.00
N ASP A 149 11.35 -5.94 21.04
CA ASP A 149 10.93 -6.44 22.35
C ASP A 149 9.42 -6.20 22.54
N ARG A 150 8.65 -7.27 22.53
CA ARG A 150 7.18 -7.21 22.65
C ARG A 150 6.72 -6.71 24.03
N ASN A 151 7.44 -7.06 25.09
CA ASN A 151 7.05 -6.68 26.45
C ASN A 151 7.27 -5.20 26.71
N ALA A 152 8.43 -4.69 26.31
CA ALA A 152 8.79 -3.27 26.42
C ALA A 152 8.25 -2.41 25.26
N ARG A 153 7.76 -3.04 24.17
CA ARG A 153 7.37 -2.38 22.91
C ARG A 153 8.48 -1.46 22.40
N THR A 154 9.70 -2.02 22.31
CA THR A 154 10.85 -1.27 21.84
C THR A 154 11.39 -1.86 20.53
N VAL A 155 12.05 -0.98 19.77
CA VAL A 155 12.86 -1.31 18.59
C VAL A 155 14.31 -0.97 18.90
N ARG A 156 15.23 -1.86 18.55
CA ARG A 156 16.66 -1.64 18.55
C ARG A 156 17.27 -2.18 17.27
N TYR A 157 18.33 -1.53 16.77
CA TYR A 157 19.13 -2.07 15.67
C TYR A 157 20.36 -2.79 16.20
N ALA A 158 20.68 -3.95 15.60
CA ALA A 158 21.82 -4.77 15.99
C ALA A 158 23.18 -4.13 15.61
N ARG A 159 23.16 -3.11 14.72
CA ARG A 159 24.38 -2.41 14.26
C ARG A 159 24.09 -0.99 13.80
N PRO A 160 25.10 -0.11 13.76
CA PRO A 160 25.02 1.20 13.14
C PRO A 160 24.76 1.09 11.61
N GLY A 161 24.17 2.14 11.03
CA GLY A 161 23.91 2.23 9.58
C GLY A 161 22.60 1.57 9.13
N VAL A 162 21.93 0.78 9.98
CA VAL A 162 20.60 0.24 9.67
C VAL A 162 19.59 1.39 9.62
N LYS A 163 18.79 1.40 8.56
CA LYS A 163 17.61 2.26 8.39
C LYS A 163 16.45 1.42 7.89
N ILE A 164 15.24 1.73 8.33
CA ILE A 164 14.02 1.08 7.86
C ILE A 164 13.10 2.08 7.17
N ASP A 165 12.35 1.59 6.20
CA ASP A 165 11.29 2.31 5.52
C ASP A 165 10.09 1.40 5.32
N LEU A 166 8.90 1.95 5.56
CA LEU A 166 7.63 1.22 5.47
C LEU A 166 6.86 1.48 4.17
N GLY A 167 7.46 2.17 3.19
CA GLY A 167 6.80 2.48 1.92
C GLY A 167 6.33 1.27 1.11
N GLY A 168 6.82 0.07 1.47
CA GLY A 168 6.39 -1.21 0.90
C GLY A 168 5.23 -1.89 1.61
N ILE A 169 4.68 -1.32 2.69
CA ILE A 169 3.60 -1.94 3.50
C ILE A 169 2.66 -0.91 4.14
N ALA A 170 3.11 0.33 4.37
CA ALA A 170 2.34 1.33 5.11
C ALA A 170 1.11 1.83 4.36
N LYS A 171 1.12 1.84 3.02
CA LYS A 171 -0.05 2.23 2.22
C LYS A 171 -1.16 1.18 2.35
N GLY A 172 -0.82 -0.10 2.23
CA GLY A 172 -1.74 -1.18 2.49
C GLY A 172 -2.30 -1.15 3.90
N HIS A 173 -1.46 -0.88 4.91
CA HIS A 173 -1.90 -0.68 6.29
C HIS A 173 -2.91 0.47 6.43
N ALA A 174 -2.64 1.62 5.82
CA ALA A 174 -3.56 2.76 5.87
C ALA A 174 -4.89 2.46 5.19
N VAL A 175 -4.88 1.71 4.06
CA VAL A 175 -6.08 1.23 3.39
C VAL A 175 -6.90 0.31 4.30
N ASP A 176 -6.27 -0.67 4.94
CA ASP A 176 -6.94 -1.58 5.88
C ASP A 176 -7.54 -0.82 7.09
N ARG A 177 -6.84 0.20 7.61
CA ARG A 177 -7.36 1.09 8.65
C ARG A 177 -8.57 1.87 8.18
N GLY A 178 -8.53 2.39 6.95
CA GLY A 178 -9.66 3.08 6.32
C GLY A 178 -10.89 2.18 6.20
N ILE A 179 -10.71 0.95 5.72
CA ILE A 179 -11.78 -0.05 5.63
C ILE A 179 -12.36 -0.36 7.02
N ALA A 180 -11.51 -0.54 8.04
CA ALA A 180 -11.98 -0.80 9.41
C ALA A 180 -12.86 0.35 9.95
N ILE A 181 -12.53 1.60 9.63
CA ILE A 181 -13.35 2.78 9.98
C ILE A 181 -14.73 2.72 9.29
N LEU A 182 -14.75 2.41 7.99
CA LEU A 182 -15.99 2.31 7.21
C LEU A 182 -16.89 1.19 7.75
N GLN A 183 -16.33 0.00 7.97
CA GLN A 183 -17.04 -1.14 8.54
C GLN A 183 -17.57 -0.85 9.95
N GLY A 184 -16.76 -0.18 10.80
CA GLY A 184 -17.16 0.25 12.13
C GLY A 184 -18.32 1.26 12.15
N ARG A 185 -18.56 1.94 11.01
CA ARG A 185 -19.70 2.85 10.77
C ARG A 185 -20.86 2.18 10.04
N GLY A 186 -20.81 0.86 9.82
CA GLY A 186 -21.87 0.08 9.19
C GLY A 186 -21.88 0.16 7.65
N ILE A 187 -20.84 0.72 7.01
CA ILE A 187 -20.71 0.73 5.55
C ILE A 187 -20.36 -0.68 5.08
N LYS A 188 -21.16 -1.21 4.16
CA LYS A 188 -21.06 -2.60 3.66
C LYS A 188 -20.53 -2.70 2.24
N HIS A 189 -20.56 -1.62 1.48
CA HIS A 189 -20.14 -1.58 0.08
C HIS A 189 -19.18 -0.40 -0.08
N CYS A 190 -17.88 -0.69 -0.19
CA CYS A 190 -16.88 0.36 -0.32
C CYS A 190 -15.56 -0.13 -0.95
N LEU A 191 -14.82 0.83 -1.49
CA LEU A 191 -13.46 0.70 -1.99
C LEU A 191 -12.61 1.81 -1.40
N VAL A 192 -11.46 1.46 -0.82
CA VAL A 192 -10.45 2.42 -0.39
C VAL A 192 -9.16 2.15 -1.15
N THR A 193 -8.59 3.18 -1.74
CA THR A 193 -7.36 3.09 -2.56
C THR A 193 -6.30 4.08 -2.08
N ALA A 194 -5.04 3.64 -2.02
CA ALA A 194 -3.86 4.47 -1.79
C ALA A 194 -2.79 4.19 -2.86
N GLY A 195 -2.79 4.97 -3.96
CA GLY A 195 -1.93 4.72 -5.11
C GLY A 195 -2.28 3.40 -5.80
N GLY A 196 -1.35 2.43 -5.77
CA GLY A 196 -1.55 1.10 -6.36
C GLY A 196 -2.20 0.08 -5.43
N ASP A 197 -2.55 0.45 -4.21
CA ASP A 197 -3.03 -0.46 -3.16
C ASP A 197 -4.49 -0.18 -2.84
N SER A 198 -5.35 -1.20 -2.94
CA SER A 198 -6.79 -1.06 -2.75
C SER A 198 -7.34 -2.20 -1.89
N ARG A 199 -8.42 -1.91 -1.17
CA ARG A 199 -9.24 -2.93 -0.52
C ARG A 199 -10.71 -2.66 -0.75
N ILE A 200 -11.43 -3.73 -1.00
CA ILE A 200 -12.84 -3.76 -1.35
C ILE A 200 -13.60 -4.46 -0.23
N VAL A 201 -14.80 -3.99 0.06
CA VAL A 201 -15.77 -4.66 0.92
C VAL A 201 -17.12 -4.70 0.21
N GLY A 202 -17.71 -5.89 0.18
CA GLY A 202 -18.97 -6.16 -0.50
C GLY A 202 -18.89 -5.96 -2.00
N ASP A 203 -20.04 -5.85 -2.61
CA ASP A 203 -20.27 -5.76 -4.05
C ASP A 203 -20.90 -4.42 -4.47
N ARG A 204 -21.26 -4.28 -5.73
CA ARG A 204 -22.06 -3.18 -6.28
C ARG A 204 -23.49 -3.66 -6.54
N PHE A 205 -24.18 -4.10 -5.47
CA PHE A 205 -25.58 -4.62 -5.53
C PHE A 205 -25.76 -5.78 -6.51
N GLY A 206 -25.06 -6.89 -6.24
CA GLY A 206 -25.11 -8.11 -7.03
C GLY A 206 -24.13 -8.13 -8.20
N GLN A 207 -23.25 -7.13 -8.30
CA GLN A 207 -22.16 -7.08 -9.27
C GLN A 207 -20.82 -6.93 -8.58
N PRO A 208 -19.80 -7.74 -8.90
CA PRO A 208 -18.47 -7.57 -8.32
C PRO A 208 -17.83 -6.24 -8.76
N TRP A 209 -16.87 -5.76 -7.98
CA TRP A 209 -16.02 -4.67 -8.40
C TRP A 209 -15.08 -5.15 -9.51
N ILE A 210 -14.97 -4.40 -10.58
CA ILE A 210 -14.07 -4.75 -11.70
C ILE A 210 -12.83 -3.89 -11.61
N VAL A 211 -11.68 -4.50 -11.27
CA VAL A 211 -10.39 -3.82 -11.19
C VAL A 211 -9.56 -4.12 -12.44
N GLY A 212 -9.14 -3.06 -13.13
CA GLY A 212 -8.28 -3.17 -14.32
C GLY A 212 -6.79 -3.16 -13.95
N ILE A 213 -6.03 -4.16 -14.40
CA ILE A 213 -4.58 -4.19 -14.29
C ILE A 213 -3.97 -3.49 -15.50
N ARG A 214 -3.32 -2.34 -15.31
CA ARG A 214 -2.73 -1.54 -16.40
C ARG A 214 -1.54 -2.26 -17.04
N HIS A 215 -1.41 -2.08 -18.36
CA HIS A 215 -0.22 -2.51 -19.08
C HIS A 215 0.98 -1.63 -18.70
N PRO A 216 2.16 -2.20 -18.38
CA PRO A 216 3.32 -1.43 -17.91
C PRO A 216 3.85 -0.41 -18.92
N ASP A 217 3.73 -0.69 -20.23
CA ASP A 217 4.28 0.16 -21.29
C ASP A 217 3.21 0.95 -22.06
N ARG A 218 1.94 0.52 -22.01
CA ARG A 218 0.81 1.13 -22.75
C ARG A 218 -0.22 1.64 -21.76
N LYS A 219 -0.11 2.93 -21.40
CA LYS A 219 -0.86 3.53 -20.29
C LYS A 219 -2.38 3.43 -20.38
N ASP A 220 -2.90 3.37 -21.62
CA ASP A 220 -4.35 3.33 -21.89
C ASP A 220 -4.88 1.91 -22.07
N GLU A 221 -4.03 0.88 -21.93
CA GLU A 221 -4.40 -0.51 -22.05
C GLU A 221 -4.39 -1.24 -20.70
N VAL A 222 -5.26 -2.22 -20.57
CA VAL A 222 -5.32 -3.14 -19.44
C VAL A 222 -4.91 -4.55 -19.88
N ILE A 223 -4.10 -5.22 -19.04
CA ILE A 223 -3.70 -6.62 -19.25
C ILE A 223 -4.84 -7.56 -18.89
N ALA A 224 -5.55 -7.23 -17.80
CA ALA A 224 -6.64 -8.04 -17.28
C ALA A 224 -7.67 -7.16 -16.57
N ARG A 225 -8.90 -7.65 -16.48
CA ARG A 225 -9.96 -7.13 -15.62
C ARG A 225 -10.35 -8.23 -14.65
N ILE A 226 -10.23 -7.95 -13.36
CA ILE A 226 -10.45 -8.94 -12.30
C ILE A 226 -11.69 -8.54 -11.51
N PRO A 227 -12.71 -9.40 -11.45
CA PRO A 227 -13.83 -9.21 -10.54
C PRO A 227 -13.36 -9.50 -9.10
N LEU A 228 -13.63 -8.59 -8.18
CA LEU A 228 -13.26 -8.70 -6.77
C LEU A 228 -14.45 -8.40 -5.87
N GLU A 229 -14.51 -9.11 -4.74
CA GLU A 229 -15.47 -8.93 -3.66
C GLU A 229 -14.80 -9.33 -2.34
N ASP A 230 -14.82 -8.45 -1.35
CA ASP A 230 -14.16 -8.63 -0.04
C ASP A 230 -12.63 -8.88 -0.08
N ASP A 231 -11.97 -8.44 -1.15
CA ASP A 231 -10.56 -8.66 -1.41
C ASP A 231 -9.74 -7.36 -1.34
N ALA A 232 -8.43 -7.54 -1.26
CA ALA A 232 -7.45 -6.49 -1.48
C ALA A 232 -6.62 -6.78 -2.73
N ILE A 233 -6.17 -5.72 -3.41
CA ILE A 233 -5.31 -5.80 -4.59
C ILE A 233 -4.24 -4.71 -4.50
N SER A 234 -2.99 -5.10 -4.77
CA SER A 234 -1.85 -4.18 -4.83
C SER A 234 -1.06 -4.37 -6.10
N THR A 235 -0.76 -3.28 -6.79
CA THR A 235 0.10 -3.30 -7.98
C THR A 235 1.36 -2.49 -7.73
N SER A 236 2.51 -3.14 -7.91
CA SER A 236 3.83 -2.50 -7.94
C SER A 236 4.39 -2.54 -9.36
N GLY A 237 5.04 -1.43 -9.78
CA GLY A 237 5.62 -1.31 -11.12
C GLY A 237 6.95 -0.57 -11.11
N ASP A 238 7.85 -0.93 -12.04
CA ASP A 238 9.15 -0.27 -12.25
C ASP A 238 9.01 1.13 -12.88
N TYR A 239 7.78 1.47 -13.29
CA TYR A 239 7.39 2.72 -13.98
C TYR A 239 6.75 3.77 -13.08
N GLU A 240 6.61 3.52 -11.77
CA GLU A 240 5.93 4.46 -10.84
C GLU A 240 6.88 5.57 -10.36
N ARG A 241 8.06 5.20 -9.85
CA ARG A 241 9.08 6.15 -9.38
C ARG A 241 10.42 5.70 -9.91
N TYR A 242 10.88 6.32 -10.99
CA TYR A 242 12.11 5.94 -11.69
C TYR A 242 12.74 7.13 -12.42
N PHE A 243 13.97 6.93 -12.85
CA PHE A 243 14.63 7.71 -13.90
C PHE A 243 15.48 6.77 -14.75
N ASP A 244 15.72 7.16 -15.99
CA ASP A 244 16.57 6.42 -16.91
C ASP A 244 17.92 7.14 -17.06
N GLU A 245 19.05 6.42 -16.92
CA GLU A 245 20.40 6.92 -17.09
C GLU A 245 21.23 5.91 -17.89
N ASN A 246 21.84 6.33 -19.00
CA ASN A 246 22.68 5.49 -19.88
C ASN A 246 21.99 4.18 -20.32
N GLY A 247 20.70 4.24 -20.64
CA GLY A 247 19.91 3.09 -21.08
C GLY A 247 19.50 2.13 -19.95
N LYS A 248 19.82 2.44 -18.70
CA LYS A 248 19.42 1.66 -17.52
C LYS A 248 18.37 2.42 -16.71
N ARG A 249 17.29 1.70 -16.32
CA ARG A 249 16.27 2.22 -15.42
C ARG A 249 16.66 2.03 -13.97
N TYR A 250 16.56 3.11 -13.21
CA TYR A 250 16.70 3.14 -11.75
C TYR A 250 15.36 3.45 -11.14
N HIS A 251 14.76 2.51 -10.42
CA HIS A 251 13.45 2.65 -9.80
C HIS A 251 13.49 2.25 -8.32
N HIS A 252 12.45 2.62 -7.58
CA HIS A 252 12.40 2.59 -6.13
C HIS A 252 12.28 1.19 -5.50
N ILE A 253 12.04 0.12 -6.28
CA ILE A 253 11.98 -1.24 -5.76
C ILE A 253 13.39 -1.81 -5.85
N LEU A 254 14.10 -1.85 -4.73
CA LEU A 254 15.47 -2.33 -4.66
C LEU A 254 15.51 -3.84 -4.33
N ASP A 255 16.50 -4.53 -4.89
CA ASP A 255 16.87 -5.87 -4.44
C ASP A 255 17.71 -5.75 -3.16
N PRO A 256 17.23 -6.24 -2.00
CA PRO A 256 17.94 -6.13 -0.72
C PRO A 256 19.35 -6.73 -0.73
N ARG A 257 19.61 -7.70 -1.62
CA ARG A 257 20.91 -8.38 -1.73
C ARG A 257 21.97 -7.54 -2.43
N THR A 258 21.57 -6.58 -3.22
CA THR A 258 22.47 -5.78 -4.06
C THR A 258 22.39 -4.29 -3.81
N GLY A 259 21.30 -3.80 -3.17
CA GLY A 259 21.01 -2.37 -3.01
C GLY A 259 20.69 -1.65 -4.33
N GLN A 260 20.51 -2.38 -5.43
CA GLN A 260 20.18 -1.83 -6.75
C GLN A 260 18.73 -2.10 -7.13
N SER A 261 18.20 -1.35 -8.11
CA SER A 261 16.85 -1.57 -8.62
C SER A 261 16.68 -3.01 -9.16
N ALA A 262 15.66 -3.70 -8.69
CA ALA A 262 15.35 -5.06 -9.08
C ALA A 262 14.70 -5.08 -10.47
N SER A 263 15.09 -5.99 -11.35
CA SER A 263 14.73 -5.96 -12.79
C SER A 263 14.09 -7.24 -13.33
N LYS A 264 13.68 -8.15 -12.44
CA LYS A 264 13.18 -9.47 -12.87
C LYS A 264 11.71 -9.48 -13.29
N VAL A 265 10.94 -8.47 -12.91
CA VAL A 265 9.58 -8.22 -13.40
C VAL A 265 9.40 -6.72 -13.65
N ARG A 266 8.43 -6.37 -14.53
CA ARG A 266 8.02 -5.01 -14.84
C ARG A 266 6.87 -4.55 -13.96
N SER A 267 5.94 -5.47 -13.69
CA SER A 267 4.75 -5.24 -12.88
C SER A 267 4.40 -6.49 -12.09
N ALA A 268 3.94 -6.29 -10.87
CA ALA A 268 3.41 -7.33 -10.01
C ALA A 268 2.11 -6.84 -9.39
N THR A 269 1.01 -7.48 -9.75
CA THR A 269 -0.30 -7.30 -9.12
C THR A 269 -0.55 -8.51 -8.23
N VAL A 270 -0.87 -8.26 -6.97
CA VAL A 270 -1.10 -9.28 -5.94
C VAL A 270 -2.49 -9.06 -5.35
N ILE A 271 -3.26 -10.13 -5.21
CA ILE A 271 -4.61 -10.15 -4.67
C ILE A 271 -4.60 -11.03 -3.42
N GLY A 272 -5.34 -10.64 -2.40
CA GLY A 272 -5.39 -11.38 -1.14
C GLY A 272 -6.30 -10.72 -0.10
N PRO A 273 -6.29 -11.21 1.16
CA PRO A 273 -7.32 -10.87 2.14
C PRO A 273 -7.19 -9.45 2.74
N THR A 274 -5.99 -8.83 2.69
CA THR A 274 -5.76 -7.49 3.25
C THR A 274 -4.79 -6.70 2.39
N ALA A 275 -4.98 -5.37 2.35
CA ALA A 275 -4.09 -4.48 1.60
C ALA A 275 -2.66 -4.44 2.18
N THR A 276 -2.50 -4.57 3.49
CA THR A 276 -1.19 -4.72 4.14
C THR A 276 -0.42 -5.93 3.58
N ARG A 277 -1.11 -7.06 3.37
CA ARG A 277 -0.50 -8.29 2.87
C ARG A 277 -0.15 -8.19 1.39
N THR A 278 -1.07 -7.67 0.58
CA THR A 278 -0.85 -7.55 -0.86
C THR A 278 0.22 -6.49 -1.19
N ASP A 279 0.23 -5.34 -0.47
CA ASP A 279 1.28 -4.32 -0.61
C ASP A 279 2.66 -4.90 -0.23
N GLY A 280 2.78 -5.55 0.93
CA GLY A 280 4.04 -6.17 1.36
C GLY A 280 4.58 -7.21 0.38
N LEU A 281 3.72 -8.07 -0.15
CA LEU A 281 4.14 -9.17 -1.01
C LEU A 281 4.36 -8.75 -2.48
N SER A 282 3.76 -7.68 -2.98
CA SER A 282 3.87 -7.26 -4.38
C SER A 282 5.31 -6.95 -4.83
N LYS A 283 6.20 -6.51 -3.90
CA LYS A 283 7.61 -6.21 -4.19
C LYS A 283 8.46 -7.48 -4.31
N THR A 284 8.01 -8.57 -3.71
CA THR A 284 8.75 -9.85 -3.65
C THR A 284 9.05 -10.41 -5.05
N ALA A 285 8.11 -10.26 -5.99
CA ALA A 285 8.29 -10.73 -7.36
C ALA A 285 9.44 -10.04 -8.10
N PHE A 286 9.71 -8.76 -7.82
CA PHE A 286 10.82 -8.03 -8.42
C PHE A 286 12.18 -8.62 -8.02
N VAL A 287 12.29 -9.15 -6.82
CA VAL A 287 13.51 -9.71 -6.26
C VAL A 287 13.67 -11.21 -6.59
N LEU A 288 12.61 -11.99 -6.45
CA LEU A 288 12.64 -13.44 -6.72
C LEU A 288 12.63 -13.76 -8.23
N GLY A 289 11.91 -12.98 -9.02
CA GLY A 289 11.51 -13.27 -10.38
C GLY A 289 10.13 -13.92 -10.44
N ALA A 290 9.50 -13.89 -11.61
CA ALA A 290 8.10 -14.23 -11.75
C ALA A 290 7.79 -15.68 -11.35
N GLU A 291 8.57 -16.64 -11.81
CA GLU A 291 8.33 -18.07 -11.57
C GLU A 291 8.41 -18.41 -10.06
N ARG A 292 9.49 -17.98 -9.39
CA ARG A 292 9.65 -18.23 -7.94
C ARG A 292 8.64 -17.47 -7.09
N ALA A 293 8.19 -16.30 -7.55
CA ALA A 293 7.16 -15.55 -6.85
C ALA A 293 5.80 -16.27 -6.95
N ILE A 294 5.44 -16.81 -8.12
CA ILE A 294 4.23 -17.63 -8.29
C ILE A 294 4.28 -18.86 -7.36
N GLU A 295 5.38 -19.60 -7.36
CA GLU A 295 5.56 -20.76 -6.45
C GLU A 295 5.37 -20.37 -4.98
N LEU A 296 5.92 -19.22 -4.56
CA LEU A 296 5.74 -18.71 -3.20
C LEU A 296 4.27 -18.37 -2.91
N TYR A 297 3.60 -17.63 -3.80
CA TYR A 297 2.21 -17.22 -3.61
C TYR A 297 1.26 -18.40 -3.57
N GLU A 298 1.44 -19.39 -4.45
CA GLU A 298 0.68 -20.64 -4.41
C GLU A 298 0.90 -21.43 -3.11
N LYS A 299 2.13 -21.42 -2.59
CA LYS A 299 2.45 -22.06 -1.30
C LYS A 299 1.83 -21.33 -0.11
N LEU A 300 1.67 -20.01 -0.17
CA LEU A 300 0.98 -19.23 0.87
C LEU A 300 -0.52 -19.54 0.90
N GLY A 301 -1.13 -19.86 -0.24
CA GLY A 301 -2.49 -20.40 -0.36
C GLY A 301 -3.61 -19.37 -0.24
N ASP A 302 -3.30 -18.12 0.13
CA ASP A 302 -4.25 -17.01 0.30
C ASP A 302 -3.89 -15.80 -0.59
N ILE A 303 -3.01 -16.01 -1.58
CA ILE A 303 -2.50 -14.98 -2.49
C ILE A 303 -2.65 -15.43 -3.93
N ASP A 304 -3.27 -14.59 -4.73
CA ASP A 304 -3.25 -14.66 -6.18
C ASP A 304 -2.40 -13.54 -6.79
N ALA A 305 -1.87 -13.74 -7.99
CA ALA A 305 -1.02 -12.75 -8.63
C ALA A 305 -1.07 -12.77 -10.16
N VAL A 306 -0.85 -11.58 -10.74
CA VAL A 306 -0.56 -11.36 -12.17
C VAL A 306 0.80 -10.68 -12.26
N LEU A 307 1.78 -11.32 -12.89
CA LEU A 307 3.15 -10.85 -13.00
C LEU A 307 3.53 -10.61 -14.45
N VAL A 308 4.14 -9.48 -14.76
CA VAL A 308 4.61 -9.14 -16.12
C VAL A 308 6.15 -9.16 -16.12
N LYS A 309 6.72 -10.00 -16.96
CA LYS A 309 8.17 -10.12 -17.14
C LYS A 309 8.73 -8.99 -18.03
N PRO A 310 10.05 -8.78 -18.06
CA PRO A 310 10.69 -7.77 -18.91
C PRO A 310 10.46 -7.99 -20.41
N ASP A 311 10.24 -9.23 -20.83
CA ASP A 311 9.93 -9.61 -22.23
C ASP A 311 8.44 -9.46 -22.59
N GLY A 312 7.61 -8.98 -21.65
CA GLY A 312 6.16 -8.84 -21.82
C GLY A 312 5.36 -10.09 -21.50
N THR A 313 6.00 -11.23 -21.19
CA THR A 313 5.30 -12.45 -20.78
C THR A 313 4.52 -12.23 -19.50
N VAL A 314 3.25 -12.65 -19.46
CA VAL A 314 2.37 -12.54 -18.29
C VAL A 314 2.21 -13.92 -17.64
N LEU A 315 2.47 -14.02 -16.35
CA LEU A 315 2.26 -15.20 -15.53
C LEU A 315 1.14 -14.94 -14.53
N TYR A 316 0.38 -16.00 -14.24
CA TYR A 316 -0.73 -15.99 -13.29
C TYR A 316 -0.57 -17.13 -12.29
N THR A 317 -1.02 -16.93 -11.04
CA THR A 317 -1.30 -18.03 -10.13
C THR A 317 -2.46 -18.87 -10.64
N LYS A 318 -2.57 -20.11 -10.16
CA LYS A 318 -3.60 -21.06 -10.63
C LYS A 318 -5.02 -20.53 -10.44
N GLY A 319 -5.28 -19.76 -9.38
CA GLY A 319 -6.59 -19.17 -9.09
C GLY A 319 -7.07 -18.17 -10.14
N LEU A 320 -6.14 -17.56 -10.87
CA LEU A 320 -6.44 -16.56 -11.92
C LEU A 320 -6.24 -17.07 -13.34
N GLN A 321 -5.88 -18.33 -13.53
CA GLN A 321 -5.75 -18.88 -14.86
C GLN A 321 -7.12 -18.92 -15.58
N PRO A 322 -7.23 -18.42 -16.81
CA PRO A 322 -8.47 -18.56 -17.57
C PRO A 322 -8.82 -20.04 -17.72
N PRO A 323 -10.12 -20.38 -17.75
CA PRO A 323 -10.54 -21.76 -17.98
C PRO A 323 -9.88 -22.34 -19.23
N ALA A 324 -9.46 -23.62 -19.17
CA ALA A 324 -8.82 -24.29 -20.30
C ALA A 324 -9.71 -24.19 -21.56
N GLY A 325 -9.23 -23.51 -22.60
CA GLY A 325 -9.97 -23.27 -23.84
C GLY A 325 -10.44 -21.82 -24.08
N ALA A 326 -10.24 -20.89 -23.14
CA ALA A 326 -10.47 -19.47 -23.38
C ALA A 326 -9.38 -18.95 -24.36
N ARG A 327 -9.77 -18.44 -25.52
CA ARG A 327 -8.84 -17.83 -26.48
C ARG A 327 -8.35 -16.50 -25.89
N GLN A 328 -7.04 -16.34 -25.81
CA GLN A 328 -6.43 -15.02 -25.61
C GLN A 328 -6.71 -14.17 -26.86
N HIS A 329 -7.47 -13.09 -26.70
CA HIS A 329 -7.75 -12.09 -27.74
C HIS A 329 -6.81 -10.91 -27.57
#